data_e9f190bafb9fa3e48f55ddbb479a4461
#
_entry.id   e9f190bafb9fa3e48f55ddbb479a4461
#
_cell.length_a   1.000
_cell.length_b   1.000
_cell.length_c   1.000
_cell.angle_alpha   90.00
_cell.angle_beta   90.00
_cell.angle_gamma   90.00
#
_symmetry.space_group_name_H-M   'P 1'
#
loop_
_entity.id
_entity.type
_entity.pdbx_description
1 polymer ?
#
loop_
_entity_poly.entity_id
_entity_poly.type
_entity_poly.pdbx_seq_one_letter_code
_entity_poly.pdbx_strand_id
1 'polypeptide(L)'
;MEKQEQAHITSGTVTWSGDGGAFETAVTRILPTEMQVRYYRGGELIGGILFPLSAERRQELFALLDRCVLDWDRTDYTAGGQGPRWQFKICSRGKCLKKIEGGDELPPHGEEIRKILLDTAGADDCWIF
;
A
#
# COMPACT_ATOMS: atom_id res chain seq x y z
N MET A 1 26.26 3.38 20.14
CA MET A 1 25.65 3.25 19.88
C MET A 1 25.13 2.97 19.06
N GLU A 2 24.75 2.52 18.96
CA GLU A 2 24.34 2.26 18.13
C GLU A 2 23.27 2.70 17.88
N LYS A 3 23.18 2.95 17.28
CA LYS A 3 22.19 3.42 16.88
C LYS A 3 21.39 2.54 16.25
N GLN A 4 20.34 2.44 16.53
CA GLN A 4 19.54 1.64 15.99
C GLN A 4 19.23 2.07 14.73
N GLU A 5 19.38 1.30 13.85
CA GLU A 5 19.12 1.60 12.60
C GLU A 5 17.74 1.73 12.39
N GLN A 6 17.17 2.78 12.09
CA GLN A 6 15.87 2.87 11.69
C GLN A 6 15.78 2.50 10.31
N ALA A 7 14.84 1.71 9.98
CA ALA A 7 14.60 1.31 8.62
C ALA A 7 14.13 2.51 7.87
N HIS A 8 14.86 2.93 6.89
CA HIS A 8 14.44 4.03 6.05
C HIS A 8 13.53 3.52 4.96
N ILE A 9 12.24 3.59 5.18
CA ILE A 9 11.27 3.17 4.19
C ILE A 9 11.34 4.09 2.99
N THR A 10 11.53 3.54 1.81
CA THR A 10 11.58 4.34 0.59
C THR A 10 10.34 4.15 -0.27
N SER A 11 9.58 3.09 -0.07
CA SER A 11 8.35 2.90 -0.83
C SER A 11 7.45 1.88 -0.19
N GLY A 12 6.18 1.95 -0.54
CA GLY A 12 5.22 0.92 -0.24
C GLY A 12 4.46 0.62 -1.51
N THR A 13 4.14 -0.63 -1.75
CA THR A 13 3.41 -1.02 -2.95
C THR A 13 2.27 -1.95 -2.56
N VAL A 14 1.07 -1.60 -2.98
CA VAL A 14 -0.10 -2.42 -2.74
C VAL A 14 -0.64 -2.88 -4.08
N THR A 15 -0.76 -4.17 -4.26
CA THR A 15 -1.38 -4.73 -5.45
C THR A 15 -2.74 -5.28 -5.04
N TRP A 16 -3.79 -4.74 -5.61
CA TRP A 16 -5.15 -5.17 -5.34
C TRP A 16 -5.68 -5.90 -6.57
N SER A 17 -6.31 -7.05 -6.38
CA SER A 17 -6.86 -7.83 -7.47
C SER A 17 -8.30 -8.20 -7.15
N GLY A 18 -9.18 -8.04 -8.11
CA GLY A 18 -10.57 -8.36 -7.93
C GLY A 18 -11.38 -7.83 -9.10
N ASP A 19 -12.67 -7.58 -8.84
CA ASP A 19 -13.53 -7.05 -9.87
C ASP A 19 -13.68 -5.56 -9.59
N GLY A 20 -12.91 -4.77 -10.25
CA GLY A 20 -12.96 -3.32 -10.11
C GLY A 20 -13.82 -2.64 -11.17
N GLY A 21 -14.58 -3.40 -11.92
CA GLY A 21 -15.40 -2.85 -12.98
C GLY A 21 -14.61 -2.74 -14.26
N ALA A 22 -13.92 -1.65 -14.44
CA ALA A 22 -13.15 -1.44 -15.66
C ALA A 22 -11.78 -2.11 -15.61
N PHE A 23 -11.32 -2.54 -14.44
CA PHE A 23 -10.00 -3.15 -14.33
C PHE A 23 -10.04 -4.36 -13.40
N GLU A 24 -9.00 -5.15 -13.42
CA GLU A 24 -8.88 -6.35 -12.59
C GLU A 24 -7.79 -6.20 -11.53
N THR A 25 -6.81 -5.37 -11.78
CA THR A 25 -5.70 -5.17 -10.85
C THR A 25 -5.40 -3.69 -10.73
N ALA A 26 -5.21 -3.23 -9.52
CA ALA A 26 -4.77 -1.87 -9.26
C ALA A 26 -3.48 -1.94 -8.45
N VAL A 27 -2.45 -1.25 -8.90
CA VAL A 27 -1.18 -1.21 -8.19
C VAL A 27 -0.96 0.21 -7.69
N THR A 28 -0.90 0.36 -6.38
CA THR A 28 -0.66 1.65 -5.76
C THR A 28 0.76 1.69 -5.22
N ARG A 29 1.57 2.60 -5.73
CA ARG A 29 2.93 2.77 -5.27
C ARG A 29 3.04 4.05 -4.47
N ILE A 30 3.51 3.94 -3.24
CA ILE A 30 3.67 5.07 -2.35
C ILE A 30 5.15 5.43 -2.36
N LEU A 31 5.45 6.59 -2.90
CA LEU A 31 6.84 7.08 -3.01
C LEU A 31 6.99 8.33 -2.17
N PRO A 32 8.20 8.78 -1.91
CA PRO A 32 8.38 9.94 -1.02
C PRO A 32 7.71 11.23 -1.48
N THR A 33 7.55 11.42 -2.76
CA THR A 33 6.98 12.66 -3.28
C THR A 33 5.62 12.50 -3.91
N GLU A 34 5.17 11.28 -4.10
CA GLU A 34 3.94 11.05 -4.84
C GLU A 34 3.38 9.66 -4.61
N MET A 35 2.12 9.49 -4.90
CA MET A 35 1.47 8.20 -4.90
C MET A 35 1.03 7.95 -6.33
N GLN A 36 1.34 6.78 -6.88
CA GLN A 36 0.97 6.41 -8.24
C GLN A 36 0.00 5.26 -8.18
N VAL A 37 -1.08 5.34 -8.93
CA VAL A 37 -2.04 4.25 -9.03
C VAL A 37 -2.13 3.84 -10.49
N ARG A 38 -1.93 2.56 -10.78
CA ARG A 38 -2.01 2.05 -12.14
C ARG A 38 -3.04 0.96 -12.19
N TYR A 39 -3.82 0.96 -13.27
CA TYR A 39 -4.90 -0.01 -13.44
C TYR A 39 -4.58 -0.92 -14.61
N TYR A 40 -4.84 -2.21 -14.41
CA TYR A 40 -4.54 -3.23 -15.41
C TYR A 40 -5.75 -4.08 -15.70
N ARG A 41 -5.86 -4.55 -16.92
CA ARG A 41 -6.89 -5.48 -17.31
C ARG A 41 -6.27 -6.47 -18.27
N GLY A 42 -6.42 -7.77 -17.97
CA GLY A 42 -5.82 -8.81 -18.78
C GLY A 42 -4.31 -8.68 -18.87
N GLY A 43 -3.68 -8.15 -17.85
CA GLY A 43 -2.24 -7.98 -17.86
C GLY A 43 -1.76 -6.71 -18.56
N GLU A 44 -2.67 -5.93 -19.12
CA GLU A 44 -2.30 -4.71 -19.83
C GLU A 44 -2.62 -3.47 -19.02
N LEU A 45 -1.72 -2.51 -19.06
CA LEU A 45 -1.92 -1.25 -18.37
C LEU A 45 -2.96 -0.44 -19.12
N ILE A 46 -4.06 -0.12 -18.47
CA ILE A 46 -5.14 0.61 -19.12
C ILE A 46 -5.30 2.03 -18.59
N GLY A 47 -4.60 2.40 -17.56
CA GLY A 47 -4.67 3.77 -17.07
C GLY A 47 -3.90 3.95 -15.80
N GLY A 48 -3.76 5.19 -15.38
CA GLY A 48 -3.06 5.48 -14.14
C GLY A 48 -3.24 6.93 -13.75
N ILE A 49 -3.00 7.21 -12.48
CA ILE A 49 -3.12 8.54 -11.93
C ILE A 49 -1.97 8.77 -10.97
N LEU A 50 -1.50 9.98 -10.90
CA LEU A 50 -0.43 10.34 -10.00
C LEU A 50 -0.95 11.41 -9.05
N PHE A 51 -0.76 11.21 -7.77
CA PHE A 51 -1.19 12.15 -6.74
C PHE A 51 0.03 12.66 -5.99
N PRO A 52 0.28 13.97 -5.97
CA PRO A 52 1.40 14.50 -5.21
C PRO A 52 1.19 14.29 -3.72
N LEU A 53 2.27 14.04 -3.01
CA LEU A 53 2.23 13.86 -1.57
C LEU A 53 2.86 15.04 -0.90
N SER A 54 2.12 15.73 -0.05
CA SER A 54 2.68 16.86 0.69
C SER A 54 3.69 16.35 1.70
N ALA A 55 4.53 17.23 2.17
CA ALA A 55 5.54 16.86 3.17
C ALA A 55 4.88 16.31 4.44
N GLU A 56 3.76 16.88 4.83
CA GLU A 56 3.05 16.42 6.00
C GLU A 56 2.49 15.03 5.82
N ARG A 57 1.86 14.78 4.68
CA ARG A 57 1.31 13.47 4.41
C ARG A 57 2.40 12.43 4.30
N ARG A 58 3.52 12.80 3.70
CA ARG A 58 4.65 11.90 3.59
C ARG A 58 5.15 11.51 4.97
N GLN A 59 5.33 12.47 5.85
CA GLN A 59 5.81 12.17 7.19
C GLN A 59 4.85 11.25 7.93
N GLU A 60 3.57 11.57 7.86
CA GLU A 60 2.56 10.78 8.52
C GLU A 60 2.51 9.36 8.00
N LEU A 61 2.49 9.23 6.68
CA LEU A 61 2.35 7.94 6.05
C LEU A 61 3.59 7.07 6.25
N PHE A 62 4.77 7.65 6.08
CA PHE A 62 5.99 6.85 6.21
C PHE A 62 6.28 6.49 7.66
N ALA A 63 5.89 7.33 8.62
CA ALA A 63 5.99 6.96 10.02
C ALA A 63 5.06 5.79 10.33
N LEU A 64 3.90 5.77 9.72
CA LEU A 64 2.96 4.68 9.89
C LEU A 64 3.49 3.40 9.26
N LEU A 65 4.06 3.48 8.07
CA LEU A 65 4.65 2.30 7.44
C LEU A 65 5.81 1.74 8.27
N ASP A 66 6.54 2.62 8.92
CA ASP A 66 7.63 2.19 9.79
C ASP A 66 7.09 1.36 10.95
N ARG A 67 5.97 1.76 11.51
CA ARG A 67 5.33 0.98 12.57
C ARG A 67 4.82 -0.33 12.04
N CYS A 68 4.32 -0.37 10.83
CA CYS A 68 3.82 -1.59 10.24
C CYS A 68 4.90 -2.64 10.13
N VAL A 69 6.12 -2.24 9.84
CA VAL A 69 7.23 -3.20 9.74
C VAL A 69 7.40 -3.93 11.07
N LEU A 70 7.15 -3.24 12.18
CA LEU A 70 7.28 -3.85 13.49
C LEU A 70 6.01 -4.59 13.91
N ASP A 71 4.86 -4.06 13.55
CA ASP A 71 3.59 -4.57 14.05
C ASP A 71 2.96 -5.65 13.19
N TRP A 72 3.40 -5.81 11.96
CA TRP A 72 2.85 -6.84 11.09
C TRP A 72 3.58 -8.15 11.38
N ASP A 73 3.06 -8.90 12.33
CA ASP A 73 3.66 -10.16 12.74
C ASP A 73 3.09 -11.36 12.01
N ARG A 74 2.12 -11.15 11.14
CA ARG A 74 1.57 -12.20 10.30
C ARG A 74 1.82 -11.83 8.86
N THR A 75 1.92 -12.82 7.99
CA THR A 75 2.09 -12.57 6.57
C THR A 75 0.81 -12.80 5.78
N ASP A 76 -0.21 -13.40 6.39
CA ASP A 76 -1.42 -13.75 5.70
C ASP A 76 -2.65 -13.28 6.47
N TYR A 77 -3.39 -12.40 5.85
CA TYR A 77 -4.62 -11.86 6.41
C TYR A 77 -5.82 -12.25 5.53
N THR A 78 -5.72 -13.40 4.88
CA THR A 78 -6.78 -13.91 4.05
C THR A 78 -7.74 -14.67 4.93
N ALA A 79 -8.89 -14.12 5.20
CA ALA A 79 -9.80 -14.75 6.12
C ALA A 79 -10.78 -15.69 5.44
N GLY A 80 -11.18 -15.45 4.28
CA GLY A 80 -12.26 -16.19 3.70
C GLY A 80 -12.02 -16.90 2.44
N GLY A 81 -11.13 -16.46 1.69
CA GLY A 81 -10.81 -17.14 0.49
C GLY A 81 -11.52 -16.67 -0.76
N GLN A 82 -12.62 -15.96 -0.64
CA GLN A 82 -13.29 -15.50 -1.83
C GLN A 82 -13.30 -14.00 -1.84
N GLY A 83 -13.33 -13.39 -2.94
CA GLY A 83 -13.39 -11.94 -3.05
C GLY A 83 -12.04 -11.35 -3.39
N PRO A 84 -11.92 -10.04 -3.28
CA PRO A 84 -10.69 -9.36 -3.67
C PRO A 84 -9.52 -9.74 -2.78
N ARG A 85 -8.33 -9.66 -3.35
CA ARG A 85 -7.12 -9.95 -2.62
C ARG A 85 -6.14 -8.81 -2.79
N TRP A 86 -5.31 -8.58 -1.79
CA TRP A 86 -4.31 -7.53 -1.84
C TRP A 86 -2.97 -8.05 -1.33
N GLN A 87 -1.91 -7.41 -1.79
CA GLN A 87 -0.57 -7.72 -1.33
C GLN A 87 0.12 -6.40 -1.07
N PHE A 88 0.72 -6.26 0.10
CA PHE A 88 1.37 -5.01 0.50
C PHE A 88 2.84 -5.28 0.77
N LYS A 89 3.70 -4.53 0.12
CA LYS A 89 5.13 -4.62 0.32
C LYS A 89 5.67 -3.29 0.81
N ILE A 90 6.51 -3.32 1.83
CA ILE A 90 7.19 -2.14 2.33
C ILE A 90 8.67 -2.34 2.06
N CYS A 91 9.29 -1.41 1.35
CA CYS A 91 10.65 -1.55 0.89
C CYS A 91 11.54 -0.40 1.32
N SER A 92 12.83 -0.69 1.40
CA SER A 92 13.83 0.30 1.72
C SER A 92 14.98 0.10 0.74
N ARG A 93 15.19 1.10 -0.10
CA ARG A 93 16.28 1.09 -1.06
C ARG A 93 16.34 -0.20 -1.88
N GLY A 94 15.19 -0.60 -2.39
CA GLY A 94 15.11 -1.78 -3.22
C GLY A 94 15.04 -3.10 -2.47
N LYS A 95 15.06 -3.06 -1.15
CA LYS A 95 15.01 -4.26 -0.35
C LYS A 95 13.66 -4.36 0.30
N CYS A 96 13.00 -5.48 0.19
CA CYS A 96 11.70 -5.69 0.80
C CYS A 96 11.87 -5.96 2.29
N LEU A 97 11.34 -5.08 3.11
CA LEU A 97 11.42 -5.23 4.55
C LEU A 97 10.26 -6.05 5.09
N LYS A 98 9.10 -5.92 4.47
CA LYS A 98 7.91 -6.62 4.91
C LYS A 98 6.98 -6.83 3.74
N LYS A 99 6.37 -8.00 3.68
CA LYS A 99 5.42 -8.33 2.64
C LYS A 99 4.30 -9.12 3.26
N ILE A 100 3.08 -8.65 3.11
CA ILE A 100 1.91 -9.36 3.62
C ILE A 100 0.87 -9.42 2.53
N GLU A 101 -0.10 -10.30 2.67
CA GLU A 101 -1.18 -10.41 1.74
C GLU A 101 -2.46 -10.70 2.50
N GLY A 102 -3.58 -10.45 1.90
CA GLY A 102 -4.83 -10.68 2.56
C GLY A 102 -6.03 -10.57 1.65
N GLY A 103 -7.19 -10.63 2.24
CA GLY A 103 -8.44 -10.52 1.54
C GLY A 103 -9.41 -9.65 2.33
N ASP A 104 -10.19 -10.26 3.20
CA ASP A 104 -11.19 -9.53 3.95
C ASP A 104 -10.70 -8.91 5.24
N GLU A 105 -9.63 -9.41 5.77
CA GLU A 105 -9.14 -8.93 7.06
C GLU A 105 -8.12 -7.82 6.87
N LEU A 106 -8.25 -6.72 7.58
CA LEU A 106 -7.28 -5.66 7.52
C LEU A 106 -6.11 -5.94 8.44
N PRO A 107 -4.89 -5.61 8.04
CA PRO A 107 -3.73 -5.75 8.92
C PRO A 107 -3.71 -4.63 9.94
N PRO A 108 -2.86 -4.72 10.96
CA PRO A 108 -2.72 -3.62 11.92
C PRO A 108 -2.39 -2.33 11.19
N HIS A 109 -2.99 -1.25 11.61
CA HIS A 109 -2.83 0.09 11.01
C HIS A 109 -3.45 0.19 9.60
N GLY A 110 -4.15 -0.84 9.17
CA GLY A 110 -4.73 -0.83 7.83
C GLY A 110 -5.73 0.27 7.60
N GLU A 111 -6.58 0.54 8.60
CA GLU A 111 -7.55 1.59 8.46
C GLU A 111 -6.91 2.97 8.40
N GLU A 112 -5.88 3.19 9.16
CA GLU A 112 -5.19 4.47 9.16
C GLU A 112 -4.50 4.71 7.82
N ILE A 113 -3.85 3.69 7.27
CA ILE A 113 -3.22 3.79 5.97
C ILE A 113 -4.26 4.11 4.91
N ARG A 114 -5.36 3.38 4.94
CA ARG A 114 -6.42 3.57 3.97
C ARG A 114 -6.96 4.98 4.01
N LYS A 115 -7.15 5.53 5.21
CA LYS A 115 -7.68 6.86 5.35
C LYS A 115 -6.73 7.90 4.75
N ILE A 116 -5.44 7.79 5.04
CA ILE A 116 -4.46 8.73 4.50
C ILE A 116 -4.42 8.66 2.99
N LEU A 117 -4.46 7.46 2.43
CA LEU A 117 -4.41 7.30 0.99
C LEU A 117 -5.69 7.78 0.31
N LEU A 118 -6.84 7.57 0.93
CA LEU A 118 -8.09 8.09 0.40
C LEU A 118 -8.11 9.60 0.43
N ASP A 119 -7.59 10.20 1.50
CA ASP A 119 -7.52 11.65 1.58
C ASP A 119 -6.59 12.21 0.52
N THR A 120 -5.52 11.51 0.24
CA THR A 120 -4.55 11.93 -0.78
C THR A 120 -5.16 11.84 -2.17
N ALA A 121 -5.88 10.77 -2.44
CA ALA A 121 -6.47 10.56 -3.74
C ALA A 121 -7.75 11.33 -3.97
N GLY A 122 -8.31 11.89 -2.92
CA GLY A 122 -9.55 12.65 -3.07
C GLY A 122 -10.76 11.77 -3.17
N ALA A 123 -10.75 10.70 -2.51
CA ALA A 123 -11.92 9.95 -2.22
C ALA A 123 -12.16 8.61 -2.87
N ASP A 124 -12.16 8.51 -4.14
CA ASP A 124 -12.70 7.29 -4.68
C ASP A 124 -11.76 6.37 -5.39
N ASP A 125 -10.53 6.75 -5.55
CA ASP A 125 -9.65 6.00 -6.40
C ASP A 125 -8.53 5.29 -5.68
N CYS A 126 -8.80 4.78 -4.51
CA CYS A 126 -7.78 4.10 -3.75
C CYS A 126 -8.18 2.66 -3.55
N TRP A 127 -7.46 1.76 -4.20
CA TRP A 127 -7.76 0.34 -4.17
C TRP A 127 -6.64 -0.40 -3.46
N ILE A 128 -6.70 -0.46 -2.16
CA ILE A 128 -5.62 -1.06 -1.39
C ILE A 128 -6.05 -2.24 -0.53
N PHE A 129 -7.16 -2.13 0.14
CA PHE A 129 -7.61 -3.24 0.99
C PHE A 129 -9.04 -3.63 0.69
#